data_61d1671798e18022d514a7e394afb9fd
#
_entry.id   61d1671798e18022d514a7e394afb9fd
#
_cell.length_a   1.000
_cell.length_b   1.000
_cell.length_c   1.000
_cell.angle_alpha   90.00
_cell.angle_beta   90.00
_cell.angle_gamma   90.00
#
_symmetry.space_group_name_H-M   'P 1'
#
loop_
_entity.id
_entity.type
_entity.pdbx_description
1 polymer ?
#
loop_
_entity_poly.entity_id
_entity_poly.type
_entity_poly.pdbx_seq_one_letter_code
_entity_poly.pdbx_strand_id
1 'polypeptide(L)'
;MKSDRRTFIKQAGFSAAGLGIASALPQFVKASVSEKKLFFDISLAEFSFASDLWTGKLTNLDFPAKAKKDFGISVVEYVSGFFNDKHTDAGYLKDLKQRCDDLGMKNNLIMVDADNIANLDETKRVKAVENHYKWVDAAKYLGCNAIRVNLGELLSDTVKPGDEAKAAVDGYGRLVEYGAKNGMNVIVENHVGNSCNAQWLAGVMKQVNHPRAGVLIDFGNFCLKRTKPETNDLAGWMKTECLEKYDMYKGVEELLPYAKGISAKSHKFNASGDEAEMDYMRLFTIIKKAGFKGYAGIEYEGGLYKMAGKEGYAGNDEGVMATKNLLEKVGAALS
;
A
#
# COMPACT_ATOMS: atom_id res chain seq x y z
N MET A 1 5.35 -30.67 -57.92
CA MET A 1 3.97 -30.15 -58.12
C MET A 1 3.48 -29.57 -56.83
N LYS A 2 3.36 -28.26 -56.76
CA LYS A 2 2.84 -27.53 -55.57
C LYS A 2 1.33 -27.53 -55.63
N SER A 3 0.67 -28.14 -54.65
CA SER A 3 -0.79 -28.14 -54.51
C SER A 3 -1.17 -26.87 -53.73
N ASP A 4 -2.00 -26.05 -54.38
CA ASP A 4 -2.48 -24.73 -53.89
C ASP A 4 -3.63 -24.91 -52.92
N ARG A 5 -3.51 -24.29 -51.74
CA ARG A 5 -4.47 -24.32 -50.63
C ARG A 5 -5.82 -23.64 -50.95
N ARG A 6 -6.00 -23.10 -52.14
CA ARG A 6 -7.24 -22.40 -52.56
C ARG A 6 -8.29 -23.29 -53.19
N THR A 7 -7.94 -24.52 -53.53
CA THR A 7 -8.87 -25.45 -54.25
C THR A 7 -9.71 -26.32 -53.31
N PHE A 8 -9.36 -26.39 -52.01
CA PHE A 8 -10.07 -27.25 -51.05
C PHE A 8 -11.38 -26.61 -50.50
N ILE A 9 -11.57 -25.30 -50.64
CA ILE A 9 -12.75 -24.60 -50.05
C ILE A 9 -13.96 -24.52 -51.00
N LYS A 10 -13.83 -24.98 -52.28
CA LYS A 10 -14.92 -24.87 -53.26
C LYS A 10 -15.70 -26.13 -53.53
N GLN A 11 -15.45 -27.25 -52.87
CA GLN A 11 -16.13 -28.53 -53.13
C GLN A 11 -16.99 -29.10 -51.99
N ALA A 12 -17.29 -28.32 -50.95
CA ALA A 12 -18.21 -28.73 -49.91
C ALA A 12 -19.48 -27.85 -49.91
N GLY A 13 -20.12 -27.79 -51.04
CA GLY A 13 -21.42 -27.15 -51.19
C GLY A 13 -22.25 -27.93 -52.18
N PHE A 14 -23.18 -28.74 -51.72
CA PHE A 14 -24.49 -29.05 -52.24
C PHE A 14 -24.97 -30.43 -51.78
N SER A 15 -26.16 -30.40 -51.18
CA SER A 15 -27.15 -31.45 -51.02
C SER A 15 -27.34 -32.02 -49.62
N ALA A 16 -28.30 -31.48 -48.90
CA ALA A 16 -29.41 -32.24 -48.30
C ALA A 16 -30.46 -31.28 -47.76
N ALA A 17 -31.58 -31.19 -48.48
CA ALA A 17 -32.83 -30.71 -47.91
C ALA A 17 -33.40 -31.80 -47.00
N GLY A 18 -33.85 -31.43 -45.79
CA GLY A 18 -34.67 -32.38 -45.03
C GLY A 18 -34.68 -32.09 -43.51
N LEU A 19 -35.83 -31.59 -43.06
CA LEU A 19 -36.39 -31.72 -41.73
C LEU A 19 -35.76 -30.83 -40.62
N GLY A 20 -36.46 -29.73 -40.35
CA GLY A 20 -36.25 -28.88 -39.22
C GLY A 20 -36.46 -29.59 -37.88
N ILE A 21 -35.42 -29.66 -37.11
CA ILE A 21 -35.48 -29.68 -35.65
C ILE A 21 -34.68 -28.49 -35.21
N ALA A 22 -35.37 -27.44 -34.79
CA ALA A 22 -34.76 -26.31 -34.12
C ALA A 22 -34.25 -26.80 -32.75
N SER A 23 -33.02 -27.29 -32.73
CA SER A 23 -32.27 -27.42 -31.46
C SER A 23 -31.92 -26.02 -30.99
N ALA A 24 -32.73 -25.49 -30.07
CA ALA A 24 -32.38 -24.31 -29.31
C ALA A 24 -31.06 -24.60 -28.56
N LEU A 25 -29.97 -24.09 -29.09
CA LEU A 25 -28.73 -23.99 -28.31
C LEU A 25 -29.05 -23.20 -27.02
N PRO A 26 -28.71 -23.72 -25.85
CA PRO A 26 -28.92 -22.94 -24.66
C PRO A 26 -28.08 -21.66 -24.82
N GLN A 27 -28.74 -20.50 -24.90
CA GLN A 27 -28.12 -19.23 -24.69
C GLN A 27 -27.58 -19.30 -23.27
N PHE A 28 -26.25 -19.44 -23.14
CA PHE A 28 -25.57 -19.12 -21.90
C PHE A 28 -25.83 -17.64 -21.67
N VAL A 29 -26.88 -17.34 -20.95
CA VAL A 29 -27.05 -16.05 -20.29
C VAL A 29 -25.86 -15.95 -19.40
N LYS A 30 -24.82 -15.15 -19.81
CA LYS A 30 -23.85 -14.63 -18.88
C LYS A 30 -24.66 -13.86 -17.83
N ALA A 31 -24.98 -14.54 -16.74
CA ALA A 31 -25.44 -13.86 -15.55
C ALA A 31 -24.35 -12.82 -15.28
N SER A 32 -24.65 -11.55 -15.45
CA SER A 32 -23.85 -10.48 -14.92
C SER A 32 -23.91 -10.69 -13.42
N VAL A 33 -22.89 -11.36 -12.87
CA VAL A 33 -22.63 -11.29 -11.44
C VAL A 33 -22.42 -9.80 -11.20
N SER A 34 -23.41 -9.14 -10.63
CA SER A 34 -23.24 -7.79 -10.14
C SER A 34 -22.03 -7.85 -9.19
N GLU A 35 -20.89 -7.33 -9.64
CA GLU A 35 -19.73 -7.22 -8.77
C GLU A 35 -20.20 -6.43 -7.56
N LYS A 36 -20.32 -7.10 -6.42
CA LYS A 36 -20.67 -6.44 -5.17
C LYS A 36 -19.64 -5.36 -4.93
N LYS A 37 -20.08 -4.12 -4.86
CA LYS A 37 -19.20 -2.99 -4.62
C LYS A 37 -18.56 -3.14 -3.24
N LEU A 38 -17.25 -3.20 -3.20
CA LEU A 38 -16.49 -3.22 -1.95
C LEU A 38 -16.79 -1.95 -1.14
N PHE A 39 -16.75 -2.04 0.18
CA PHE A 39 -16.93 -0.88 1.07
C PHE A 39 -15.68 -0.01 1.18
N PHE A 40 -14.57 -0.42 0.57
CA PHE A 40 -13.31 0.29 0.42
C PHE A 40 -12.84 0.23 -1.04
N ASP A 41 -11.91 1.09 -1.40
CA ASP A 41 -11.22 1.04 -2.69
C ASP A 41 -9.82 0.42 -2.54
N ILE A 42 -9.32 -0.24 -3.58
CA ILE A 42 -7.98 -0.85 -3.56
C ILE A 42 -6.99 0.12 -4.19
N SER A 43 -5.87 0.36 -3.51
CA SER A 43 -4.67 1.01 -4.04
C SER A 43 -3.48 0.05 -4.01
N LEU A 44 -2.38 0.42 -4.66
CA LEU A 44 -1.15 -0.36 -4.71
C LEU A 44 0.02 0.49 -4.24
N ALA A 45 0.69 0.02 -3.19
CA ALA A 45 1.91 0.62 -2.68
C ALA A 45 3.13 0.19 -3.51
N GLU A 46 3.93 1.16 -3.92
CA GLU A 46 5.14 0.97 -4.70
C GLU A 46 6.16 0.07 -3.98
N PHE A 47 6.15 0.09 -2.63
CA PHE A 47 7.02 -0.76 -1.82
C PHE A 47 6.83 -2.26 -2.08
N SER A 48 5.66 -2.69 -2.56
CA SER A 48 5.41 -4.07 -3.01
C SER A 48 6.39 -4.55 -4.09
N PHE A 49 7.06 -3.62 -4.76
CA PHE A 49 8.06 -3.88 -5.79
C PHE A 49 9.46 -3.40 -5.40
N ALA A 50 9.74 -3.21 -4.11
CA ALA A 50 11.00 -2.67 -3.63
C ALA A 50 12.22 -3.40 -4.20
N SER A 51 12.19 -4.74 -4.27
CA SER A 51 13.27 -5.54 -4.86
C SER A 51 13.51 -5.26 -6.35
N ASP A 52 12.46 -5.01 -7.13
CA ASP A 52 12.57 -4.70 -8.56
C ASP A 52 13.02 -3.25 -8.79
N LEU A 53 12.59 -2.32 -7.92
CA LEU A 53 12.99 -0.91 -7.95
C LEU A 53 14.47 -0.73 -7.56
N TRP A 54 14.94 -1.40 -6.50
CA TRP A 54 16.35 -1.37 -6.11
C TRP A 54 17.29 -2.00 -7.14
N THR A 55 16.80 -3.00 -7.88
CA THR A 55 17.59 -3.66 -8.94
C THR A 55 17.45 -3.00 -10.31
N GLY A 56 16.63 -1.97 -10.44
CA GLY A 56 16.38 -1.24 -11.69
C GLY A 56 15.54 -2.00 -12.72
N LYS A 57 14.89 -3.10 -12.34
CA LYS A 57 13.95 -3.83 -13.21
C LYS A 57 12.64 -3.06 -13.40
N LEU A 58 12.28 -2.23 -12.42
CA LEU A 58 11.15 -1.31 -12.44
C LEU A 58 11.67 0.08 -12.08
N THR A 59 11.06 1.12 -12.65
CA THR A 59 11.30 2.50 -12.24
C THR A 59 10.05 3.10 -11.63
N ASN A 60 10.22 4.12 -10.79
CA ASN A 60 9.10 4.89 -10.23
C ASN A 60 8.18 5.46 -11.34
N LEU A 61 8.74 5.88 -12.50
CA LEU A 61 7.97 6.37 -13.64
C LEU A 61 7.14 5.28 -14.34
N ASP A 62 7.57 4.02 -14.29
CA ASP A 62 6.89 2.89 -14.95
C ASP A 62 5.90 2.18 -14.00
N PHE A 63 6.01 2.43 -12.69
CA PHE A 63 5.16 1.81 -11.68
C PHE A 63 3.65 2.02 -11.92
N PRO A 64 3.14 3.23 -12.27
CA PRO A 64 1.72 3.42 -12.56
C PRO A 64 1.22 2.54 -13.72
N ALA A 65 2.02 2.41 -14.78
CA ALA A 65 1.68 1.57 -15.92
C ALA A 65 1.62 0.08 -15.55
N LYS A 66 2.55 -0.39 -14.70
CA LYS A 66 2.55 -1.75 -14.15
C LYS A 66 1.31 -1.99 -13.30
N ALA A 67 0.98 -1.10 -12.38
CA ALA A 67 -0.22 -1.20 -11.54
C ALA A 67 -1.50 -1.35 -12.37
N LYS A 68 -1.63 -0.56 -13.43
CA LYS A 68 -2.80 -0.58 -14.32
C LYS A 68 -2.87 -1.82 -15.20
N LYS A 69 -1.76 -2.15 -15.88
CA LYS A 69 -1.74 -3.18 -16.91
C LYS A 69 -1.74 -4.58 -16.34
N ASP A 70 -0.96 -4.81 -15.27
CA ASP A 70 -0.73 -6.16 -14.73
C ASP A 70 -1.79 -6.53 -13.69
N PHE A 71 -2.32 -5.54 -12.93
CA PHE A 71 -3.23 -5.78 -11.81
C PHE A 71 -4.61 -5.14 -11.96
N GLY A 72 -4.82 -4.28 -12.96
CA GLY A 72 -6.08 -3.55 -13.12
C GLY A 72 -6.32 -2.51 -12.02
N ILE A 73 -5.30 -2.14 -11.24
CA ILE A 73 -5.39 -1.17 -10.15
C ILE A 73 -5.14 0.22 -10.71
N SER A 74 -6.03 1.17 -10.39
CA SER A 74 -5.97 2.53 -10.91
C SER A 74 -5.57 3.59 -9.87
N VAL A 75 -5.17 3.17 -8.67
CA VAL A 75 -4.75 4.06 -7.58
C VAL A 75 -3.40 3.59 -7.06
N VAL A 76 -2.43 4.49 -6.99
CA VAL A 76 -1.05 4.19 -6.59
C VAL A 76 -0.59 5.02 -5.40
N GLU A 77 0.35 4.45 -4.65
CA GLU A 77 0.98 5.04 -3.47
C GLU A 77 2.49 4.91 -3.62
N TYR A 78 3.18 6.03 -3.62
CA TYR A 78 4.62 6.11 -3.89
C TYR A 78 5.45 6.03 -2.62
N VAL A 79 6.75 5.73 -2.78
CA VAL A 79 7.74 5.76 -1.71
C VAL A 79 8.85 6.75 -2.05
N SER A 80 9.18 7.62 -1.11
CA SER A 80 10.16 8.71 -1.30
C SER A 80 11.52 8.24 -1.81
N GLY A 81 11.99 7.08 -1.34
CA GLY A 81 13.28 6.51 -1.73
C GLY A 81 13.40 6.19 -3.24
N PHE A 82 12.29 5.97 -3.93
CA PHE A 82 12.30 5.63 -5.36
C PHE A 82 12.24 6.84 -6.29
N PHE A 83 12.11 8.04 -5.76
CA PHE A 83 12.23 9.28 -6.55
C PHE A 83 13.67 9.61 -6.93
N ASN A 84 14.68 8.96 -6.35
CA ASN A 84 16.10 9.19 -6.64
C ASN A 84 16.46 10.68 -6.61
N ASP A 85 16.09 11.38 -5.54
CA ASP A 85 16.27 12.81 -5.30
C ASP A 85 15.57 13.77 -6.30
N LYS A 86 14.70 13.24 -7.18
CA LYS A 86 13.98 14.04 -8.18
C LYS A 86 12.64 14.58 -7.70
N HIS A 87 12.34 14.50 -6.41
CA HIS A 87 11.09 15.00 -5.84
C HIS A 87 10.89 16.53 -5.95
N THR A 88 11.94 17.29 -6.27
CA THR A 88 11.88 18.74 -6.58
C THR A 88 12.13 19.05 -8.05
N ASP A 89 12.40 18.05 -8.88
CA ASP A 89 12.58 18.21 -10.32
C ASP A 89 11.20 18.35 -11.01
N ALA A 90 10.90 19.56 -11.46
CA ALA A 90 9.62 19.88 -12.10
C ALA A 90 9.38 19.06 -13.38
N GLY A 91 10.43 18.76 -14.15
CA GLY A 91 10.35 17.94 -15.36
C GLY A 91 9.97 16.49 -15.03
N TYR A 92 10.61 15.93 -14.01
CA TYR A 92 10.34 14.60 -13.54
C TYR A 92 8.91 14.45 -12.98
N LEU A 93 8.50 15.37 -12.12
CA LEU A 93 7.15 15.35 -11.55
C LEU A 93 6.08 15.53 -12.63
N LYS A 94 6.36 16.37 -13.65
CA LYS A 94 5.47 16.54 -14.79
C LYS A 94 5.34 15.24 -15.60
N ASP A 95 6.44 14.53 -15.87
CA ASP A 95 6.43 13.27 -16.61
C ASP A 95 5.64 12.22 -15.83
N LEU A 96 5.91 12.05 -14.52
CA LEU A 96 5.18 11.10 -13.67
C LEU A 96 3.67 11.40 -13.66
N LYS A 97 3.31 12.68 -13.48
CA LYS A 97 1.91 13.09 -13.49
C LYS A 97 1.24 12.81 -14.84
N GLN A 98 1.91 13.14 -15.95
CA GLN A 98 1.37 12.93 -17.30
C GLN A 98 1.13 11.44 -17.57
N ARG A 99 2.06 10.57 -17.19
CA ARG A 99 1.90 9.10 -17.31
C ARG A 99 0.67 8.59 -16.53
N CYS A 100 0.43 9.14 -15.35
CA CYS A 100 -0.76 8.81 -14.57
C CYS A 100 -2.04 9.31 -15.24
N ASP A 101 -2.06 10.55 -15.69
CA ASP A 101 -3.20 11.18 -16.35
C ASP A 101 -3.58 10.40 -17.64
N ASP A 102 -2.59 10.04 -18.47
CA ASP A 102 -2.78 9.30 -19.72
C ASP A 102 -3.37 7.88 -19.49
N LEU A 103 -3.11 7.28 -18.34
CA LEU A 103 -3.63 5.97 -17.94
C LEU A 103 -4.92 6.04 -17.12
N GLY A 104 -5.40 7.25 -16.81
CA GLY A 104 -6.54 7.44 -15.91
C GLY A 104 -6.25 6.94 -14.49
N MET A 105 -5.00 7.11 -14.03
CA MET A 105 -4.56 6.74 -12.69
C MET A 105 -4.83 7.85 -11.69
N LYS A 106 -4.99 7.47 -10.43
CA LYS A 106 -5.05 8.38 -9.29
C LYS A 106 -3.83 8.17 -8.41
N ASN A 107 -3.15 9.25 -8.08
CA ASN A 107 -2.09 9.27 -7.07
C ASN A 107 -2.74 9.47 -5.70
N ASN A 108 -2.49 8.56 -4.75
CA ASN A 108 -3.12 8.62 -3.43
C ASN A 108 -2.22 9.29 -2.39
N LEU A 109 -1.00 8.80 -2.23
CA LEU A 109 -0.06 9.35 -1.26
C LEU A 109 1.40 9.13 -1.66
N ILE A 110 2.31 9.84 -1.00
CA ILE A 110 3.75 9.54 -0.98
C ILE A 110 4.12 9.11 0.45
N MET A 111 4.68 7.91 0.60
CA MET A 111 5.28 7.43 1.85
C MET A 111 6.67 8.06 1.98
N VAL A 112 6.84 8.90 2.99
CA VAL A 112 8.08 9.66 3.19
C VAL A 112 8.88 9.03 4.32
N ASP A 113 9.94 8.32 3.94
CA ASP A 113 10.93 7.76 4.85
C ASP A 113 12.12 8.70 4.92
N ALA A 114 12.00 9.73 5.74
CA ALA A 114 12.98 10.80 5.91
C ALA A 114 13.32 10.99 7.40
N ASP A 115 13.88 12.15 7.73
CA ASP A 115 14.31 12.50 9.07
C ASP A 115 13.20 12.34 10.13
N ASN A 116 13.59 11.98 11.35
CA ASN A 116 12.66 11.79 12.47
C ASN A 116 12.05 13.13 12.96
N ILE A 117 10.78 13.35 12.62
CA ILE A 117 10.01 14.53 13.07
C ILE A 117 9.57 14.46 14.54
N ALA A 118 9.86 13.36 15.25
CA ALA A 118 9.67 13.21 16.69
C ALA A 118 11.01 13.27 17.46
N ASN A 119 12.07 13.82 16.85
CA ASN A 119 13.38 13.92 17.49
C ASN A 119 13.30 14.73 18.80
N LEU A 120 13.90 14.23 19.89
CA LEU A 120 13.91 14.91 21.20
C LEU A 120 14.65 16.25 21.16
N ASP A 121 15.69 16.37 20.35
CA ASP A 121 16.37 17.63 20.06
C ASP A 121 15.47 18.51 19.18
N GLU A 122 15.06 19.67 19.71
CA GLU A 122 14.16 20.58 19.03
C GLU A 122 14.74 21.10 17.72
N THR A 123 16.04 21.41 17.66
CA THR A 123 16.68 21.93 16.46
C THR A 123 16.65 20.88 15.33
N LYS A 124 16.94 19.62 15.66
CA LYS A 124 16.86 18.50 14.72
C LYS A 124 15.41 18.23 14.29
N ARG A 125 14.48 18.31 15.24
CA ARG A 125 13.05 18.12 14.97
C ARG A 125 12.51 19.17 14.01
N VAL A 126 12.80 20.46 14.25
CA VAL A 126 12.39 21.55 13.36
C VAL A 126 12.96 21.34 11.96
N LYS A 127 14.26 21.01 11.88
CA LYS A 127 14.92 20.74 10.59
C LYS A 127 14.31 19.54 9.87
N ALA A 128 13.98 18.48 10.59
CA ALA A 128 13.29 17.32 10.04
C ALA A 128 11.93 17.70 9.46
N VAL A 129 11.14 18.50 10.18
CA VAL A 129 9.85 19.01 9.70
C VAL A 129 10.02 19.82 8.40
N GLU A 130 10.97 20.74 8.35
CA GLU A 130 11.26 21.55 7.15
C GLU A 130 11.67 20.67 5.96
N ASN A 131 12.45 19.61 6.19
CA ASN A 131 12.86 18.66 5.16
C ASN A 131 11.68 17.88 4.56
N HIS A 132 10.54 17.80 5.28
CA HIS A 132 9.30 17.17 4.76
C HIS A 132 8.46 18.11 3.88
N TYR A 133 8.63 19.44 3.95
CA TYR A 133 7.81 20.39 3.18
C TYR A 133 7.86 20.12 1.68
N LYS A 134 9.05 19.84 1.14
CA LYS A 134 9.23 19.47 -0.28
C LYS A 134 8.41 18.26 -0.72
N TRP A 135 8.14 17.33 0.20
CA TRP A 135 7.31 16.16 -0.08
C TRP A 135 5.81 16.49 -0.08
N VAL A 136 5.39 17.41 0.78
CA VAL A 136 4.03 17.97 0.74
C VAL A 136 3.81 18.67 -0.61
N ASP A 137 4.78 19.45 -1.07
CA ASP A 137 4.69 20.19 -2.33
C ASP A 137 4.68 19.23 -3.54
N ALA A 138 5.54 18.21 -3.55
CA ALA A 138 5.56 17.18 -4.59
C ALA A 138 4.24 16.39 -4.63
N ALA A 139 3.72 15.96 -3.48
CA ALA A 139 2.45 15.24 -3.38
C ALA A 139 1.28 16.10 -3.86
N LYS A 140 1.26 17.39 -3.51
CA LYS A 140 0.27 18.35 -4.00
C LYS A 140 0.34 18.47 -5.52
N TYR A 141 1.54 18.61 -6.10
CA TYR A 141 1.72 18.71 -7.55
C TYR A 141 1.20 17.47 -8.29
N LEU A 142 1.49 16.28 -7.75
CA LEU A 142 1.03 15.01 -8.30
C LEU A 142 -0.47 14.75 -8.09
N GLY A 143 -1.15 15.57 -7.28
CA GLY A 143 -2.59 15.43 -6.98
C GLY A 143 -2.87 14.35 -5.95
N CYS A 144 -1.92 14.04 -5.09
CA CYS A 144 -2.11 13.12 -3.97
C CYS A 144 -3.08 13.66 -2.91
N ASN A 145 -3.65 12.77 -2.11
CA ASN A 145 -4.50 13.14 -0.98
C ASN A 145 -3.69 13.42 0.30
N ALA A 146 -2.51 12.80 0.42
CA ALA A 146 -1.71 12.83 1.64
C ALA A 146 -0.21 12.61 1.36
N ILE A 147 0.60 12.94 2.36
CA ILE A 147 1.88 12.27 2.59
C ILE A 147 1.75 11.37 3.83
N ARG A 148 2.46 10.23 3.85
CA ARG A 148 2.63 9.40 5.03
C ARG A 148 4.03 9.64 5.60
N VAL A 149 4.12 9.78 6.90
CA VAL A 149 5.37 10.01 7.62
C VAL A 149 5.52 9.03 8.78
N ASN A 150 6.74 8.87 9.26
CA ASN A 150 7.06 8.05 10.44
C ASN A 150 7.23 8.95 11.69
N LEU A 151 6.91 8.40 12.86
CA LEU A 151 7.24 8.97 14.16
C LEU A 151 8.20 8.03 14.90
N GLY A 152 9.34 8.54 15.31
CA GLY A 152 10.35 7.77 16.04
C GLY A 152 11.39 7.09 15.14
N GLU A 153 12.23 6.30 15.77
CA GLU A 153 13.32 5.55 15.14
C GLU A 153 13.17 4.06 15.36
N LEU A 154 13.68 3.26 14.43
CA LEU A 154 13.48 1.81 14.37
C LEU A 154 13.98 1.06 15.62
N LEU A 155 15.01 1.56 16.32
CA LEU A 155 15.63 0.93 17.49
C LEU A 155 15.94 1.96 18.58
N SER A 156 14.93 2.65 19.07
CA SER A 156 15.14 3.60 20.17
C SER A 156 14.85 2.97 21.54
N ASP A 157 15.66 2.02 21.98
CA ASP A 157 15.59 1.45 23.34
C ASP A 157 15.85 2.49 24.45
N THR A 158 16.35 3.68 24.09
CA THR A 158 16.79 4.72 25.04
C THR A 158 15.80 5.86 25.18
N VAL A 159 14.82 5.98 24.30
CA VAL A 159 13.83 7.07 24.32
C VAL A 159 12.63 6.67 25.16
N LYS A 160 12.31 7.49 26.17
CA LYS A 160 11.11 7.28 26.98
C LYS A 160 9.87 7.62 26.16
N PRO A 161 8.85 6.73 26.10
CA PRO A 161 7.65 6.95 25.29
C PRO A 161 6.94 8.28 25.55
N GLY A 162 6.95 8.77 26.80
CA GLY A 162 6.32 10.04 27.16
C GLY A 162 7.06 11.28 26.66
N ASP A 163 8.39 11.24 26.58
CA ASP A 163 9.19 12.35 26.04
C ASP A 163 9.11 12.39 24.51
N GLU A 164 9.13 11.21 23.88
CA GLU A 164 8.92 11.11 22.43
C GLU A 164 7.51 11.54 22.03
N ALA A 165 6.48 11.21 22.81
CA ALA A 165 5.11 11.66 22.54
C ALA A 165 5.00 13.18 22.49
N LYS A 166 5.65 13.91 23.41
CA LYS A 166 5.68 15.39 23.39
C LYS A 166 6.37 15.93 22.14
N ALA A 167 7.52 15.34 21.77
CA ALA A 167 8.27 15.72 20.58
C ALA A 167 7.46 15.39 19.31
N ALA A 168 6.78 14.24 19.27
CA ALA A 168 5.90 13.84 18.19
C ALA A 168 4.73 14.81 18.01
N VAL A 169 4.06 15.21 19.10
CA VAL A 169 2.96 16.18 19.04
C VAL A 169 3.43 17.52 18.48
N ASP A 170 4.60 18.02 18.88
CA ASP A 170 5.16 19.28 18.36
C ASP A 170 5.56 19.13 16.87
N GLY A 171 6.42 18.17 16.53
CA GLY A 171 6.92 18.04 15.16
C GLY A 171 5.84 17.65 14.16
N TYR A 172 5.02 16.67 14.50
CA TYR A 172 3.90 16.25 13.64
C TYR A 172 2.86 17.37 13.51
N GLY A 173 2.53 18.06 14.61
CA GLY A 173 1.61 19.20 14.57
C GLY A 173 2.08 20.30 13.61
N ARG A 174 3.36 20.67 13.65
CA ARG A 174 3.97 21.65 12.72
C ARG A 174 3.84 21.20 11.26
N LEU A 175 4.08 19.92 10.97
CA LEU A 175 3.99 19.40 9.62
C LEU A 175 2.53 19.34 9.13
N VAL A 176 1.60 18.97 10.02
CA VAL A 176 0.15 18.99 9.74
C VAL A 176 -0.32 20.39 9.38
N GLU A 177 0.14 21.42 10.10
CA GLU A 177 -0.18 22.82 9.79
C GLU A 177 0.33 23.25 8.40
N TYR A 178 1.54 22.82 8.03
CA TYR A 178 2.06 23.06 6.68
C TYR A 178 1.22 22.33 5.62
N GLY A 179 0.92 21.05 5.86
CA GLY A 179 0.05 20.25 4.99
C GLY A 179 -1.33 20.89 4.81
N ALA A 180 -1.94 21.36 5.91
CA ALA A 180 -3.26 21.98 5.91
C ALA A 180 -3.30 23.25 5.03
N LYS A 181 -2.28 24.13 5.12
CA LYS A 181 -2.14 25.32 4.25
C LYS A 181 -2.05 24.95 2.78
N ASN A 182 -1.56 23.77 2.46
CA ASN A 182 -1.46 23.24 1.11
C ASN A 182 -2.64 22.34 0.70
N GLY A 183 -3.66 22.18 1.54
CA GLY A 183 -4.82 21.33 1.28
C GLY A 183 -4.54 19.82 1.41
N MET A 184 -3.37 19.45 1.95
CA MET A 184 -2.88 18.08 2.06
C MET A 184 -3.13 17.48 3.45
N ASN A 185 -3.42 16.19 3.50
CA ASN A 185 -3.36 15.45 4.74
C ASN A 185 -1.91 15.03 5.02
N VAL A 186 -1.57 14.99 6.31
CA VAL A 186 -0.33 14.36 6.77
C VAL A 186 -0.75 13.22 7.68
N ILE A 187 -0.39 12.00 7.33
CA ILE A 187 -0.79 10.79 8.06
C ILE A 187 0.44 10.07 8.59
N VAL A 188 0.29 9.46 9.74
CA VAL A 188 1.35 8.67 10.39
C VAL A 188 1.03 7.20 10.22
N GLU A 189 2.04 6.40 9.88
CA GLU A 189 1.92 4.95 9.92
C GLU A 189 2.36 4.42 11.29
N ASN A 190 1.65 3.39 11.80
CA ASN A 190 2.21 2.56 12.84
C ASN A 190 3.32 1.70 12.21
N HIS A 191 4.58 2.16 12.29
CA HIS A 191 5.67 1.60 11.49
C HIS A 191 6.90 1.23 12.31
N VAL A 192 7.38 2.14 13.16
CA VAL A 192 8.64 1.99 13.89
C VAL A 192 8.53 2.48 15.33
N GLY A 193 9.30 1.89 16.24
CA GLY A 193 9.44 2.33 17.63
C GLY A 193 8.08 2.42 18.34
N ASN A 194 7.85 3.52 19.03
CA ASN A 194 6.62 3.73 19.81
C ASN A 194 5.37 3.85 18.95
N SER A 195 5.47 4.16 17.64
CA SER A 195 4.31 4.20 16.75
C SER A 195 3.65 2.82 16.55
N CYS A 196 4.38 1.72 16.78
CA CYS A 196 3.83 0.35 16.80
C CYS A 196 2.89 0.09 17.99
N ASN A 197 2.91 0.96 19.02
CA ASN A 197 1.96 0.94 20.13
C ASN A 197 0.76 1.81 19.78
N ALA A 198 -0.37 1.18 19.47
CA ALA A 198 -1.57 1.88 19.04
C ALA A 198 -2.09 2.90 20.05
N GLN A 199 -2.02 2.62 21.36
CA GLN A 199 -2.43 3.57 22.39
C GLN A 199 -1.54 4.81 22.40
N TRP A 200 -0.22 4.63 22.22
CA TRP A 200 0.71 5.74 22.13
C TRP A 200 0.40 6.62 20.91
N LEU A 201 0.23 5.99 19.73
CA LEU A 201 -0.07 6.70 18.49
C LEU A 201 -1.43 7.41 18.54
N ALA A 202 -2.46 6.74 19.04
CA ALA A 202 -3.79 7.34 19.26
C ALA A 202 -3.71 8.52 20.24
N GLY A 203 -2.85 8.43 21.26
CA GLY A 203 -2.57 9.52 22.20
C GLY A 203 -1.95 10.75 21.55
N VAL A 204 -1.02 10.56 20.59
CA VAL A 204 -0.46 11.63 19.75
C VAL A 204 -1.55 12.24 18.87
N MET A 205 -2.32 11.42 18.16
CA MET A 205 -3.42 11.90 17.31
C MET A 205 -4.44 12.75 18.09
N LYS A 206 -4.81 12.28 19.29
CA LYS A 206 -5.75 13.00 20.17
C LYS A 206 -5.22 14.37 20.59
N GLN A 207 -3.92 14.49 20.85
CA GLN A 207 -3.31 15.75 21.25
C GLN A 207 -3.14 16.72 20.07
N VAL A 208 -2.74 16.24 18.89
CA VAL A 208 -2.65 17.07 17.69
C VAL A 208 -4.02 17.55 17.24
N ASN A 209 -5.04 16.70 17.34
CA ASN A 209 -6.46 17.03 17.13
C ASN A 209 -6.73 17.95 15.93
N HIS A 210 -6.24 17.59 14.76
CA HIS A 210 -6.38 18.39 13.55
C HIS A 210 -7.06 17.58 12.43
N PRO A 211 -8.01 18.15 11.64
CA PRO A 211 -8.76 17.41 10.62
C PRO A 211 -7.90 16.86 9.47
N ARG A 212 -6.71 17.43 9.26
CA ARG A 212 -5.73 16.96 8.28
C ARG A 212 -4.73 15.94 8.83
N ALA A 213 -4.72 15.74 10.15
CA ALA A 213 -3.97 14.65 10.79
C ALA A 213 -4.71 13.33 10.64
N GLY A 214 -3.99 12.22 10.65
CA GLY A 214 -4.59 10.88 10.61
C GLY A 214 -3.54 9.77 10.63
N VAL A 215 -4.02 8.54 10.48
CA VAL A 215 -3.21 7.33 10.51
C VAL A 215 -3.38 6.54 9.22
N LEU A 216 -2.27 6.02 8.68
CA LEU A 216 -2.25 4.88 7.79
C LEU A 216 -2.07 3.64 8.68
N ILE A 217 -3.10 2.81 8.80
CA ILE A 217 -3.04 1.62 9.64
C ILE A 217 -2.40 0.47 8.87
N ASP A 218 -1.23 0.06 9.30
CA ASP A 218 -0.53 -1.09 8.76
C ASP A 218 -0.78 -2.35 9.61
N PHE A 219 -1.15 -3.45 8.97
CA PHE A 219 -1.51 -4.69 9.65
C PHE A 219 -0.29 -5.45 10.22
N GLY A 220 0.90 -5.28 9.63
CA GLY A 220 2.12 -5.99 10.01
C GLY A 220 2.94 -5.31 11.10
N ASN A 221 2.74 -4.01 11.33
CA ASN A 221 3.64 -3.17 12.10
C ASN A 221 3.20 -2.99 13.57
N PHE A 222 3.06 -4.09 14.30
CA PHE A 222 2.70 -4.11 15.73
C PHE A 222 3.81 -4.70 16.61
N CYS A 223 5.07 -4.62 16.18
CA CYS A 223 6.21 -5.11 16.95
C CYS A 223 6.77 -4.01 17.84
N LEU A 224 6.60 -4.12 19.15
CA LEU A 224 7.06 -3.15 20.15
C LEU A 224 8.55 -3.28 20.46
N LYS A 225 9.08 -4.47 20.42
CA LYS A 225 10.48 -4.76 20.70
C LYS A 225 11.01 -5.81 19.76
N ARG A 226 12.18 -5.55 19.20
CA ARG A 226 12.82 -6.44 18.22
C ARG A 226 14.25 -6.74 18.61
N THR A 227 14.77 -7.91 18.21
CA THR A 227 16.21 -8.17 18.31
C THR A 227 16.99 -7.17 17.47
N LYS A 228 18.23 -6.86 17.89
CA LYS A 228 19.10 -6.02 17.06
C LYS A 228 19.56 -6.78 15.83
N PRO A 229 19.61 -6.14 14.64
CA PRO A 229 20.17 -6.79 13.47
C PRO A 229 21.67 -7.02 13.66
N GLU A 230 22.20 -8.14 13.17
CA GLU A 230 23.63 -8.44 13.18
C GLU A 230 24.41 -7.50 12.26
N THR A 231 23.80 -7.13 11.13
CA THR A 231 24.33 -6.17 10.14
C THR A 231 23.26 -5.14 9.83
N ASN A 232 23.68 -3.89 9.58
CA ASN A 232 22.76 -2.80 9.25
C ASN A 232 22.44 -2.78 7.74
N ASP A 233 21.96 -3.92 7.23
CA ASP A 233 21.49 -4.11 5.87
C ASP A 233 20.18 -4.91 5.85
N LEU A 234 19.56 -5.03 4.69
CA LEU A 234 18.30 -5.76 4.54
C LEU A 234 18.39 -7.20 5.09
N ALA A 235 19.50 -7.91 4.83
CA ALA A 235 19.68 -9.30 5.26
C ALA A 235 19.72 -9.40 6.80
N GLY A 236 20.41 -8.47 7.47
CA GLY A 236 20.42 -8.39 8.92
C GLY A 236 19.05 -8.07 9.51
N TRP A 237 18.36 -7.10 8.93
CA TRP A 237 16.99 -6.74 9.36
C TRP A 237 16.00 -7.89 9.19
N MET A 238 16.07 -8.64 8.11
CA MET A 238 15.18 -9.77 7.85
C MET A 238 15.41 -10.98 8.75
N LYS A 239 16.53 -11.02 9.51
CA LYS A 239 16.80 -12.03 10.53
C LYS A 239 16.32 -11.63 11.92
N THR A 240 15.93 -10.37 12.10
CA THR A 240 15.45 -9.92 13.41
C THR A 240 14.13 -10.56 13.76
N GLU A 241 13.93 -10.82 15.07
CA GLU A 241 12.72 -11.40 15.62
C GLU A 241 11.97 -10.38 16.47
N CYS A 242 10.67 -10.39 16.41
CA CYS A 242 9.83 -9.60 17.28
C CYS A 242 9.71 -10.27 18.66
N LEU A 243 10.25 -9.63 19.69
CA LEU A 243 10.26 -10.11 21.06
C LEU A 243 8.99 -9.75 21.84
N GLU A 244 8.36 -8.62 21.48
CA GLU A 244 7.14 -8.15 22.13
C GLU A 244 6.21 -7.58 21.06
N LYS A 245 4.98 -8.10 20.99
CA LYS A 245 3.96 -7.69 20.03
C LYS A 245 2.81 -6.98 20.73
N TYR A 246 2.34 -5.90 20.14
CA TYR A 246 1.01 -5.37 20.45
C TYR A 246 -0.06 -6.26 19.80
N ASP A 247 -1.23 -6.38 20.42
CA ASP A 247 -2.34 -7.09 19.78
C ASP A 247 -2.80 -6.30 18.56
N MET A 248 -2.60 -6.85 17.36
CA MET A 248 -2.90 -6.24 16.08
C MET A 248 -4.37 -5.84 15.95
N TYR A 249 -5.30 -6.71 16.35
CA TYR A 249 -6.72 -6.48 16.19
C TYR A 249 -7.21 -5.36 17.10
N LYS A 250 -6.73 -5.36 18.36
CA LYS A 250 -6.95 -4.28 19.30
C LYS A 250 -6.32 -2.98 18.80
N GLY A 251 -5.10 -3.04 18.27
CA GLY A 251 -4.41 -1.87 17.72
C GLY A 251 -5.14 -1.26 16.55
N VAL A 252 -5.66 -2.09 15.63
CA VAL A 252 -6.50 -1.61 14.53
C VAL A 252 -7.77 -0.91 15.08
N GLU A 253 -8.48 -1.52 16.06
CA GLU A 253 -9.66 -0.87 16.68
C GLU A 253 -9.34 0.49 17.31
N GLU A 254 -8.21 0.61 17.99
CA GLU A 254 -7.79 1.85 18.67
C GLU A 254 -7.37 2.96 17.69
N LEU A 255 -6.84 2.59 16.51
CA LEU A 255 -6.38 3.55 15.48
C LEU A 255 -7.48 3.95 14.49
N LEU A 256 -8.53 3.13 14.31
CA LEU A 256 -9.62 3.39 13.35
C LEU A 256 -10.29 4.77 13.49
N PRO A 257 -10.49 5.37 14.69
CA PRO A 257 -11.03 6.72 14.79
C PRO A 257 -10.20 7.80 14.08
N TYR A 258 -8.93 7.52 13.80
CA TYR A 258 -7.97 8.42 13.15
C TYR A 258 -7.60 7.96 11.74
N ALA A 259 -8.13 6.85 11.26
CA ALA A 259 -7.74 6.23 10.00
C ALA A 259 -8.08 7.11 8.79
N LYS A 260 -7.10 7.33 7.93
CA LYS A 260 -7.27 7.94 6.60
C LYS A 260 -6.82 7.01 5.46
N GLY A 261 -6.23 5.88 5.79
CA GLY A 261 -5.83 4.82 4.88
C GLY A 261 -5.51 3.54 5.64
N ILE A 262 -5.49 2.45 4.92
CA ILE A 262 -5.08 1.12 5.40
C ILE A 262 -3.91 0.66 4.52
N SER A 263 -2.81 0.23 5.13
CA SER A 263 -1.81 -0.60 4.46
C SER A 263 -2.17 -2.07 4.70
N ALA A 264 -2.66 -2.72 3.67
CA ALA A 264 -2.97 -4.14 3.66
C ALA A 264 -1.67 -4.94 3.47
N LYS A 265 -0.81 -4.89 4.50
CA LYS A 265 0.47 -5.61 4.55
C LYS A 265 0.25 -7.10 4.41
N SER A 266 1.07 -7.74 3.59
CA SER A 266 1.03 -9.20 3.42
C SER A 266 2.42 -9.75 3.12
N HIS A 267 2.66 -11.00 3.52
CA HIS A 267 3.95 -11.65 3.36
C HIS A 267 3.82 -13.02 2.70
N LYS A 268 2.97 -13.88 3.23
CA LYS A 268 2.88 -15.29 2.83
C LYS A 268 1.42 -15.74 2.78
N PHE A 269 1.12 -16.59 1.81
CA PHE A 269 -0.24 -17.10 1.65
C PHE A 269 -0.27 -18.62 1.86
N ASN A 270 -1.36 -19.10 2.46
CA ASN A 270 -1.65 -20.51 2.58
C ASN A 270 -2.29 -21.08 1.28
N ALA A 271 -2.57 -22.38 1.26
CA ALA A 271 -3.15 -23.04 0.09
C ALA A 271 -4.58 -22.56 -0.26
N SER A 272 -5.27 -21.91 0.67
CA SER A 272 -6.61 -21.33 0.46
C SER A 272 -6.55 -19.88 -0.04
N GLY A 273 -5.34 -19.33 -0.23
CA GLY A 273 -5.11 -17.94 -0.64
C GLY A 273 -5.33 -16.92 0.48
N ASP A 274 -5.39 -17.37 1.74
CA ASP A 274 -5.46 -16.46 2.89
C ASP A 274 -4.04 -16.12 3.35
N GLU A 275 -3.85 -14.90 3.88
CA GLU A 275 -2.58 -14.50 4.50
C GLU A 275 -2.30 -15.40 5.70
N ALA A 276 -1.05 -15.87 5.83
CA ALA A 276 -0.72 -16.96 6.75
C ALA A 276 -0.65 -16.51 8.23
N GLU A 277 -0.38 -15.25 8.50
CA GLU A 277 -0.14 -14.71 9.85
C GLU A 277 -1.24 -13.72 10.31
N MET A 278 -2.01 -13.16 9.37
CA MET A 278 -3.00 -12.11 9.60
C MET A 278 -4.38 -12.55 9.11
N ASP A 279 -5.37 -12.59 10.01
CA ASP A 279 -6.77 -12.90 9.65
C ASP A 279 -7.43 -11.65 9.02
N TYR A 280 -7.37 -11.57 7.71
CA TYR A 280 -7.95 -10.49 6.93
C TYR A 280 -9.48 -10.39 7.08
N MET A 281 -10.17 -11.52 7.24
CA MET A 281 -11.62 -11.51 7.47
C MET A 281 -11.95 -10.81 8.79
N ARG A 282 -11.21 -11.11 9.85
CA ARG A 282 -11.36 -10.46 11.15
C ARG A 282 -11.00 -8.98 11.08
N LEU A 283 -9.88 -8.62 10.46
CA LEU A 283 -9.43 -7.23 10.29
C LEU A 283 -10.49 -6.39 9.55
N PHE A 284 -10.94 -6.86 8.39
CA PHE A 284 -11.92 -6.12 7.59
C PHE A 284 -13.33 -6.10 8.21
N THR A 285 -13.67 -7.10 9.04
CA THR A 285 -14.89 -7.03 9.86
C THR A 285 -14.83 -5.88 10.87
N ILE A 286 -13.70 -5.71 11.54
CA ILE A 286 -13.45 -4.60 12.48
C ILE A 286 -13.51 -3.26 11.72
N ILE A 287 -12.81 -3.15 10.60
CA ILE A 287 -12.75 -1.95 9.76
C ILE A 287 -14.13 -1.55 9.24
N LYS A 288 -14.92 -2.52 8.75
CA LYS A 288 -16.30 -2.29 8.29
C LYS A 288 -17.19 -1.81 9.41
N LYS A 289 -17.11 -2.46 10.58
CA LYS A 289 -17.90 -2.08 11.79
C LYS A 289 -17.62 -0.65 12.23
N ALA A 290 -16.39 -0.18 12.08
CA ALA A 290 -16.02 1.21 12.37
C ALA A 290 -16.51 2.22 11.30
N GLY A 291 -17.07 1.75 10.18
CA GLY A 291 -17.58 2.61 9.11
C GLY A 291 -16.49 3.23 8.24
N PHE A 292 -15.28 2.68 8.24
CA PHE A 292 -14.18 3.16 7.39
C PHE A 292 -14.57 3.14 5.92
N LYS A 293 -14.23 4.22 5.23
CA LYS A 293 -14.35 4.36 3.78
C LYS A 293 -13.09 5.04 3.28
N GLY A 294 -12.35 4.36 2.43
CA GLY A 294 -11.09 4.88 1.92
C GLY A 294 -10.32 3.80 1.17
N TYR A 295 -9.02 3.99 1.05
CA TYR A 295 -8.17 3.04 0.35
C TYR A 295 -7.59 2.01 1.30
N ALA A 296 -7.59 0.73 0.85
CA ALA A 296 -6.77 -0.33 1.37
C ALA A 296 -5.64 -0.56 0.35
N GLY A 297 -4.46 -0.05 0.66
CA GLY A 297 -3.27 -0.15 -0.17
C GLY A 297 -2.63 -1.53 -0.04
N ILE A 298 -2.47 -2.23 -1.15
CA ILE A 298 -1.71 -3.47 -1.18
C ILE A 298 -0.25 -3.15 -0.91
N GLU A 299 0.32 -3.74 0.14
CA GLU A 299 1.74 -3.67 0.44
C GLU A 299 2.28 -5.07 0.70
N TYR A 300 2.69 -5.73 -0.38
CA TYR A 300 3.25 -7.07 -0.32
C TYR A 300 4.77 -7.02 -0.10
N GLU A 301 5.23 -7.56 1.01
CA GLU A 301 6.66 -7.60 1.36
C GLU A 301 7.30 -8.98 1.23
N GLY A 302 6.54 -10.04 0.93
CA GLY A 302 7.06 -11.39 0.75
C GLY A 302 8.14 -11.50 -0.33
N GLY A 303 8.12 -10.61 -1.35
CA GLY A 303 9.16 -10.52 -2.37
C GLY A 303 10.55 -10.21 -1.82
N LEU A 304 10.63 -9.42 -0.73
CA LEU A 304 11.90 -9.15 -0.04
C LEU A 304 12.43 -10.41 0.67
N TYR A 305 11.54 -11.18 1.29
CA TYR A 305 11.91 -12.47 1.90
C TYR A 305 12.40 -13.46 0.86
N LYS A 306 11.74 -13.51 -0.31
CA LYS A 306 12.19 -14.33 -1.45
C LYS A 306 13.56 -13.90 -1.95
N MET A 307 13.79 -12.59 -2.12
CA MET A 307 15.08 -12.02 -2.51
C MET A 307 16.19 -12.37 -1.52
N ALA A 308 15.88 -12.42 -0.22
CA ALA A 308 16.79 -12.88 0.83
C ALA A 308 16.96 -14.41 0.90
N GLY A 309 16.41 -15.16 -0.06
CA GLY A 309 16.56 -16.62 -0.14
C GLY A 309 15.66 -17.41 0.80
N LYS A 310 14.64 -16.78 1.41
CA LYS A 310 13.68 -17.49 2.26
C LYS A 310 12.66 -18.25 1.41
N GLU A 311 12.42 -19.51 1.75
CA GLU A 311 11.48 -20.38 1.03
C GLU A 311 10.01 -20.12 1.40
N GLY A 312 9.12 -20.43 0.46
CA GLY A 312 7.67 -20.36 0.66
C GLY A 312 7.08 -18.96 0.50
N TYR A 313 7.86 -17.98 0.01
CA TYR A 313 7.39 -16.66 -0.36
C TYR A 313 7.24 -16.51 -1.88
N ALA A 314 6.17 -15.87 -2.32
CA ALA A 314 5.92 -15.60 -3.73
C ALA A 314 6.81 -14.47 -4.28
N GLY A 315 6.88 -14.33 -5.61
CA GLY A 315 7.45 -13.15 -6.24
C GLY A 315 6.54 -11.93 -6.08
N ASN A 316 7.04 -10.73 -6.42
CA ASN A 316 6.29 -9.49 -6.25
C ASN A 316 4.94 -9.54 -6.97
N ASP A 317 4.91 -9.91 -8.25
CA ASP A 317 3.68 -9.95 -9.05
C ASP A 317 2.66 -10.95 -8.51
N GLU A 318 3.11 -12.15 -8.15
CA GLU A 318 2.27 -13.21 -7.58
C GLU A 318 1.70 -12.79 -6.22
N GLY A 319 2.53 -12.17 -5.37
CA GLY A 319 2.13 -11.73 -4.04
C GLY A 319 1.16 -10.55 -4.07
N VAL A 320 1.38 -9.58 -4.95
CA VAL A 320 0.44 -8.47 -5.17
C VAL A 320 -0.90 -8.99 -5.67
N MET A 321 -0.90 -9.92 -6.63
CA MET A 321 -2.13 -10.53 -7.12
C MET A 321 -2.85 -11.33 -6.05
N ALA A 322 -2.12 -12.09 -5.21
CA ALA A 322 -2.68 -12.84 -4.10
C ALA A 322 -3.33 -11.91 -3.07
N THR A 323 -2.67 -10.81 -2.72
CA THR A 323 -3.23 -9.80 -1.80
C THR A 323 -4.49 -9.16 -2.38
N LYS A 324 -4.47 -8.80 -3.67
CA LYS A 324 -5.64 -8.26 -4.36
C LYS A 324 -6.83 -9.23 -4.30
N ASN A 325 -6.61 -10.49 -4.66
CA ASN A 325 -7.65 -11.52 -4.63
C ASN A 325 -8.20 -11.72 -3.21
N LEU A 326 -7.34 -11.66 -2.18
CA LEU A 326 -7.75 -11.75 -0.78
C LEU A 326 -8.62 -10.55 -0.38
N LEU A 327 -8.24 -9.33 -0.74
CA LEU A 327 -9.04 -8.12 -0.49
C LEU A 327 -10.40 -8.18 -1.18
N GLU A 328 -10.46 -8.63 -2.43
CA GLU A 328 -11.71 -8.81 -3.17
C GLU A 328 -12.60 -9.89 -2.52
N LYS A 329 -12.02 -11.03 -2.16
CA LYS A 329 -12.72 -12.14 -1.46
C LYS A 329 -13.34 -11.65 -0.15
N VAL A 330 -12.56 -10.99 0.68
CA VAL A 330 -13.00 -10.50 2.00
C VAL A 330 -14.02 -9.37 1.85
N GLY A 331 -13.77 -8.43 0.97
CA GLY A 331 -14.67 -7.31 0.69
C GLY A 331 -16.02 -7.80 0.17
N ALA A 332 -16.05 -8.75 -0.76
CA ALA A 332 -17.29 -9.34 -1.29
C ALA A 332 -18.07 -10.14 -0.22
N ALA A 333 -17.37 -10.81 0.70
CA ALA A 333 -18.01 -11.54 1.80
C ALA A 333 -18.64 -10.60 2.84
N LEU A 334 -18.09 -9.40 2.98
CA LEU A 334 -18.56 -8.39 3.92
C LEU A 334 -19.50 -7.34 3.28
N SER A 335 -19.74 -7.36 1.97
CA SER A 335 -20.57 -6.37 1.22
C SER A 335 -22.06 -6.56 1.43
#